data_36e4dcb9368205d6ec26a38baa81f508
#
_entry.id   36e4dcb9368205d6ec26a38baa81f508
#
_cell.length_a   1.000
_cell.length_b   1.000
_cell.length_c   1.000
_cell.angle_alpha   90.00
_cell.angle_beta   90.00
_cell.angle_gamma   90.00
#
_symmetry.space_group_name_H-M   'P 1'
#
loop_
_entity.id
_entity.type
_entity.pdbx_description
1 polymer ?
#
loop_
_entity_poly.entity_id
_entity_poly.type
_entity_poly.pdbx_seq_one_letter_code
_entity_poly.pdbx_strand_id
1 'polypeptide(L)'
;AFTVESVPGTTLTAEIYSVGKQFEQNPKAVHVHAEIKEKKNFLIPGMYINGKIQTESNTVKALPEGAIIEEEGRPYIFMAEAHEEGGETEWAFKAIEVRTGISDEGWVEIKLLEPFPDGAQVAMNNAYYLISEMKKGETEHEH
;
A
#
# COMPACT_ATOMS: atom_id res chain seq x y z
N ALA A 1 11.59 4.23 10.80
CA ALA A 1 10.78 3.99 12.01
C ALA A 1 11.20 2.67 12.66
N PHE A 2 11.05 2.54 13.96
CA PHE A 2 11.35 1.31 14.70
C PHE A 2 10.44 1.14 15.90
N THR A 3 10.30 -0.10 16.34
CA THR A 3 9.61 -0.47 17.60
C THR A 3 10.58 -1.20 18.53
N VAL A 4 10.32 -1.13 19.81
CA VAL A 4 11.11 -1.83 20.85
C VAL A 4 10.30 -3.01 21.35
N GLU A 5 10.86 -4.22 21.33
CA GLU A 5 10.13 -5.44 21.73
C GLU A 5 9.54 -5.36 23.14
N SER A 6 10.26 -4.75 24.08
CA SER A 6 9.83 -4.63 25.46
C SER A 6 8.75 -3.55 25.69
N VAL A 7 8.43 -2.73 24.68
CA VAL A 7 7.44 -1.64 24.76
C VAL A 7 6.51 -1.70 23.54
N PRO A 8 5.57 -2.67 23.50
CA PRO A 8 4.68 -2.83 22.37
C PRO A 8 3.78 -1.62 22.18
N GLY A 9 3.44 -1.33 20.91
CA GLY A 9 2.53 -0.25 20.54
C GLY A 9 3.17 1.14 20.45
N THR A 10 4.48 1.28 20.70
CA THR A 10 5.19 2.54 20.55
C THR A 10 6.11 2.49 19.35
N THR A 11 5.83 3.29 18.33
CA THR A 11 6.71 3.48 17.18
C THR A 11 7.54 4.72 17.38
N LEU A 12 8.84 4.60 17.17
CA LEU A 12 9.82 5.67 17.27
C LEU A 12 10.49 5.93 15.93
N THR A 13 11.03 7.13 15.75
CA THR A 13 11.76 7.50 14.56
C THR A 13 13.23 7.75 14.86
N ALA A 14 14.11 7.32 13.96
CA ALA A 14 15.52 7.61 14.01
C ALA A 14 16.01 7.96 12.59
N GLU A 15 17.01 8.82 12.51
CA GLU A 15 17.67 9.19 11.28
C GLU A 15 19.02 8.51 11.19
N ILE A 16 19.21 7.73 10.11
CA ILE A 16 20.48 7.06 9.85
C ILE A 16 21.48 8.09 9.33
N TYR A 17 22.61 8.22 9.99
CA TYR A 17 23.69 9.10 9.57
C TYR A 17 24.97 8.36 9.14
N SER A 18 25.09 7.07 9.47
CA SER A 18 26.22 6.24 9.04
C SER A 18 25.83 4.79 8.86
N VAL A 19 26.36 4.17 7.83
CA VAL A 19 26.24 2.73 7.57
C VAL A 19 27.64 2.16 7.42
N GLY A 20 27.94 1.12 8.18
CA GLY A 20 29.23 0.43 8.12
C GLY A 20 29.49 -0.17 6.75
N LYS A 21 30.74 -0.06 6.29
CA LYS A 21 31.17 -0.61 4.99
C LYS A 21 31.60 -2.08 5.10
N GLN A 22 31.71 -2.61 6.30
CA GLN A 22 32.09 -4.00 6.54
C GLN A 22 30.84 -4.82 6.85
N PHE A 23 30.73 -5.94 6.17
CA PHE A 23 29.69 -6.91 6.39
C PHE A 23 30.21 -8.00 7.34
N GLU A 24 29.63 -8.13 8.50
CA GLU A 24 29.96 -9.20 9.41
C GLU A 24 29.36 -10.52 8.90
N GLN A 25 30.17 -11.56 8.86
CA GLN A 25 29.71 -12.85 8.32
C GLN A 25 29.04 -13.73 9.37
N ASN A 26 29.26 -13.46 10.64
CA ASN A 26 28.69 -14.26 11.72
C ASN A 26 28.40 -13.42 13.00
N PRO A 27 27.16 -12.94 13.22
CA PRO A 27 25.99 -13.02 12.34
C PRO A 27 26.14 -12.16 11.09
N LYS A 28 25.37 -12.47 10.02
CA LYS A 28 25.33 -11.64 8.82
C LYS A 28 24.68 -10.30 9.15
N ALA A 29 25.49 -9.28 9.37
CA ALA A 29 25.03 -8.00 9.85
C ALA A 29 25.86 -6.85 9.28
N VAL A 30 25.28 -5.67 9.27
CA VAL A 30 25.93 -4.39 8.96
C VAL A 30 25.68 -3.45 10.12
N HIS A 31 26.72 -2.75 10.56
CA HIS A 31 26.55 -1.72 11.57
C HIS A 31 25.87 -0.49 10.99
N VAL A 32 24.81 -0.05 11.65
CA VAL A 32 24.08 1.16 11.29
C VAL A 32 24.03 2.07 12.51
N HIS A 33 24.41 3.33 12.31
CA HIS A 33 24.30 4.36 13.32
C HIS A 33 23.15 5.30 12.97
N ALA A 34 22.26 5.49 13.93
CA ALA A 34 21.10 6.36 13.77
C ALA A 34 20.88 7.21 15.01
N GLU A 35 20.42 8.42 14.81
CA GLU A 35 20.04 9.33 15.90
C GLU A 35 18.53 9.24 16.13
N ILE A 36 18.12 8.96 17.36
CA ILE A 36 16.71 8.91 17.75
C ILE A 36 16.18 10.32 17.91
N LYS A 37 15.14 10.67 17.16
CA LYS A 37 14.55 12.01 17.17
C LYS A 37 13.80 12.32 18.45
N GLU A 38 13.29 11.30 19.12
CA GLU A 38 12.50 11.43 20.33
C GLU A 38 13.24 10.88 21.55
N LYS A 39 13.48 11.72 22.55
CA LYS A 39 14.04 11.25 23.81
C LYS A 39 12.98 10.53 24.63
N LYS A 40 13.16 9.23 24.84
CA LYS A 40 12.30 8.39 25.69
C LYS A 40 13.14 7.75 26.80
N ASN A 41 12.73 7.98 28.05
CA ASN A 41 13.48 7.53 29.21
C ASN A 41 13.52 6.01 29.43
N PHE A 42 12.68 5.27 28.68
CA PHE A 42 12.64 3.80 28.71
C PHE A 42 13.67 3.13 27.81
N LEU A 43 14.34 3.89 26.92
CA LEU A 43 15.37 3.34 26.05
C LEU A 43 16.68 3.16 26.82
N ILE A 44 17.15 1.93 26.89
CA ILE A 44 18.43 1.58 27.51
C ILE A 44 19.29 0.77 26.51
N PRO A 45 20.63 0.91 26.62
CA PRO A 45 21.55 0.13 25.77
C PRO A 45 21.31 -1.38 25.88
N GLY A 46 21.41 -2.09 24.76
CA GLY A 46 21.22 -3.53 24.69
C GLY A 46 19.79 -3.99 24.39
N MET A 47 18.84 -3.07 24.24
CA MET A 47 17.48 -3.44 23.80
C MET A 47 17.43 -3.90 22.36
N TYR A 48 16.63 -4.92 22.09
CA TYR A 48 16.30 -5.35 20.72
C TYR A 48 15.21 -4.46 20.15
N ILE A 49 15.39 -4.11 18.89
CA ILE A 49 14.45 -3.29 18.11
C ILE A 49 14.09 -3.97 16.80
N ASN A 50 12.88 -3.74 16.34
CA ASN A 50 12.45 -4.07 14.97
C ASN A 50 12.28 -2.76 14.20
N GLY A 51 13.04 -2.59 13.12
CA GLY A 51 13.08 -1.33 12.38
C GLY A 51 12.77 -1.51 10.90
N LYS A 52 12.00 -0.56 10.35
CA LYS A 52 11.82 -0.39 8.90
C LYS A 52 12.76 0.72 8.45
N ILE A 53 13.67 0.42 7.52
CA ILE A 53 14.60 1.39 6.94
C ILE A 53 13.99 1.90 5.63
N GLN A 54 13.78 3.19 5.56
CA GLN A 54 13.37 3.85 4.34
C GLN A 54 14.64 4.20 3.55
N THR A 55 14.81 3.61 2.37
CA THR A 55 15.97 3.82 1.51
C THR A 55 15.77 4.92 0.49
N GLU A 56 14.51 5.17 0.12
CA GLU A 56 14.12 6.18 -0.85
C GLU A 56 12.86 6.91 -0.39
N SER A 57 12.77 8.19 -0.69
CA SER A 57 11.58 9.01 -0.42
C SER A 57 10.81 9.22 -1.72
N ASN A 58 10.24 8.15 -2.25
CA ASN A 58 9.39 8.23 -3.43
C ASN A 58 7.92 8.28 -3.01
N THR A 59 7.20 9.25 -3.57
CA THR A 59 5.74 9.28 -3.47
C THR A 59 5.18 8.37 -4.55
N VAL A 60 4.49 7.32 -4.16
CA VAL A 60 3.82 6.39 -5.06
C VAL A 60 2.31 6.47 -4.87
N LYS A 61 1.57 6.13 -5.93
CA LYS A 61 0.13 5.92 -5.79
C LYS A 61 -0.10 4.56 -5.16
N ALA A 62 -0.89 4.52 -4.11
CA ALA A 62 -1.23 3.27 -3.44
C ALA A 62 -2.74 3.21 -3.16
N LEU A 63 -3.28 2.00 -3.13
CA LEU A 63 -4.67 1.72 -2.78
C LEU A 63 -4.70 0.67 -1.66
N PRO A 64 -5.76 0.67 -0.83
CA PRO A 64 -5.99 -0.44 0.09
C PRO A 64 -6.08 -1.77 -0.65
N GLU A 65 -5.60 -2.83 -0.04
CA GLU A 65 -5.64 -4.18 -0.61
C GLU A 65 -7.06 -4.60 -1.06
N GLY A 66 -8.10 -4.20 -0.30
CA GLY A 66 -9.50 -4.45 -0.64
C GLY A 66 -10.05 -3.71 -1.86
N ALA A 67 -9.31 -2.73 -2.39
CA ALA A 67 -9.63 -2.02 -3.62
C ALA A 67 -9.11 -2.73 -4.88
N ILE A 68 -8.24 -3.72 -4.72
CA ILE A 68 -7.59 -4.43 -5.81
C ILE A 68 -8.15 -5.85 -5.87
N ILE A 69 -8.50 -6.29 -7.06
CA ILE A 69 -8.93 -7.67 -7.31
C ILE A 69 -8.00 -8.31 -8.33
N GLU A 70 -7.73 -9.58 -8.15
CA GLU A 70 -6.98 -10.38 -9.10
C GLU A 70 -7.95 -11.26 -9.91
N GLU A 71 -7.94 -11.09 -11.22
CA GLU A 71 -8.73 -11.85 -12.17
C GLU A 71 -7.82 -12.43 -13.25
N GLU A 72 -7.83 -13.75 -13.40
CA GLU A 72 -6.96 -14.49 -14.33
C GLU A 72 -5.46 -14.14 -14.20
N GLY A 73 -5.00 -13.88 -12.97
CA GLY A 73 -3.61 -13.51 -12.67
C GLY A 73 -3.26 -12.06 -13.00
N ARG A 74 -4.25 -11.19 -13.23
CA ARG A 74 -4.06 -9.76 -13.47
C ARG A 74 -4.77 -8.94 -12.41
N PRO A 75 -4.12 -7.90 -11.89
CA PRO A 75 -4.72 -7.00 -10.92
C PRO A 75 -5.57 -5.92 -11.60
N TYR A 76 -6.77 -5.72 -11.07
CA TYR A 76 -7.73 -4.71 -11.50
C TYR A 76 -8.17 -3.83 -10.34
N ILE A 77 -8.50 -2.60 -10.65
CA ILE A 77 -9.20 -1.65 -9.77
C ILE A 77 -10.48 -1.20 -10.46
N PHE A 78 -11.44 -0.69 -9.69
CA PHE A 78 -12.67 -0.16 -10.25
C PHE A 78 -12.67 1.36 -10.23
N MET A 79 -12.77 1.93 -11.42
CA MET A 79 -13.03 3.36 -11.59
C MET A 79 -14.54 3.58 -11.55
N ALA A 80 -14.97 4.57 -10.80
CA ALA A 80 -16.35 5.01 -10.71
C ALA A 80 -16.53 6.29 -11.52
N GLU A 81 -17.48 6.30 -12.42
CA GLU A 81 -17.93 7.46 -13.18
C GLU A 81 -19.37 7.79 -12.77
N ALA A 82 -19.61 9.05 -12.44
CA ALA A 82 -20.94 9.54 -12.13
C ALA A 82 -21.65 9.95 -13.42
N HIS A 83 -22.85 9.43 -13.64
CA HIS A 83 -23.76 9.84 -14.70
C HIS A 83 -24.99 10.48 -14.08
N GLU A 84 -25.36 11.68 -14.53
CA GLU A 84 -26.60 12.32 -14.13
C GLU A 84 -27.69 12.00 -15.17
N GLU A 85 -28.68 11.18 -14.79
CA GLU A 85 -29.83 10.88 -15.61
C GLU A 85 -31.12 11.14 -14.80
N GLY A 86 -31.99 11.98 -15.31
CA GLY A 86 -33.30 12.26 -14.68
C GLY A 86 -33.24 12.97 -13.31
N GLY A 87 -32.09 13.55 -12.92
CA GLY A 87 -31.92 14.21 -11.62
C GLY A 87 -31.44 13.29 -10.49
N GLU A 88 -31.12 12.04 -10.81
CA GLU A 88 -30.44 11.08 -9.93
C GLU A 88 -29.02 10.85 -10.43
N THR A 89 -28.07 10.67 -9.48
CA THR A 89 -26.69 10.33 -9.82
C THR A 89 -26.54 8.83 -9.84
N GLU A 90 -26.32 8.27 -11.00
CA GLU A 90 -25.95 6.86 -11.16
C GLU A 90 -24.43 6.69 -11.25
N TRP A 91 -23.91 5.64 -10.64
CA TRP A 91 -22.50 5.31 -10.67
C TRP A 91 -22.26 4.11 -11.58
N ALA A 92 -21.51 4.33 -12.64
CA ALA A 92 -20.99 3.26 -13.48
C ALA A 92 -19.57 2.89 -13.00
N PHE A 93 -19.33 1.58 -12.88
CA PHE A 93 -18.02 1.06 -12.50
C PHE A 93 -17.36 0.39 -13.69
N LYS A 94 -16.09 0.74 -13.94
CA LYS A 94 -15.28 0.17 -14.98
C LYS A 94 -14.03 -0.48 -14.38
N ALA A 95 -13.80 -1.76 -14.68
CA ALA A 95 -12.58 -2.45 -14.30
C ALA A 95 -11.40 -1.94 -15.14
N ILE A 96 -10.31 -1.59 -14.47
CA ILE A 96 -9.08 -1.08 -15.09
C ILE A 96 -7.92 -1.93 -14.63
N GLU A 97 -7.20 -2.51 -15.58
CA GLU A 97 -5.98 -3.26 -15.30
C GLU A 97 -4.87 -2.31 -14.80
N VAL A 98 -4.19 -2.72 -13.75
CA VAL A 98 -3.08 -1.97 -13.16
C VAL A 98 -1.87 -2.89 -12.99
N ARG A 99 -0.73 -2.33 -12.65
CA ARG A 99 0.39 -3.10 -12.11
C ARG A 99 0.53 -2.82 -10.64
N THR A 100 0.69 -3.86 -9.84
CA THR A 100 0.98 -3.76 -8.43
C THR A 100 2.48 -3.71 -8.18
N GLY A 101 2.89 -3.00 -7.14
CA GLY A 101 4.26 -2.92 -6.66
C GLY A 101 4.36 -3.40 -5.21
N ILE A 102 5.02 -2.60 -4.38
CA ILE A 102 5.25 -2.94 -2.97
C ILE A 102 3.94 -2.88 -2.19
N SER A 103 3.72 -3.88 -1.33
CA SER A 103 2.65 -3.87 -0.33
C SER A 103 3.24 -3.59 1.04
N ASP A 104 2.64 -2.64 1.78
CA ASP A 104 3.01 -2.31 3.16
C ASP A 104 1.76 -1.86 3.94
N GLU A 105 1.58 -2.44 5.13
CA GLU A 105 0.50 -2.10 6.08
C GLU A 105 -0.93 -2.11 5.49
N GLY A 106 -1.21 -3.03 4.55
CA GLY A 106 -2.52 -3.15 3.89
C GLY A 106 -2.75 -2.17 2.73
N TRP A 107 -1.69 -1.45 2.32
CA TRP A 107 -1.66 -0.61 1.14
C TRP A 107 -0.75 -1.22 0.08
N VAL A 108 -1.18 -1.17 -1.17
CA VAL A 108 -0.44 -1.72 -2.31
C VAL A 108 -0.14 -0.60 -3.30
N GLU A 109 1.13 -0.45 -3.65
CA GLU A 109 1.54 0.44 -4.73
C GLU A 109 0.87 0.02 -6.03
N ILE A 110 0.32 1.00 -6.76
CA ILE A 110 -0.27 0.79 -8.07
C ILE A 110 0.41 1.65 -9.13
N LYS A 111 0.55 1.09 -10.32
CA LYS A 111 0.91 1.81 -11.54
C LYS A 111 -0.21 1.65 -12.55
N LEU A 112 -0.80 2.78 -12.91
CA LEU A 112 -1.82 2.83 -13.95
C LEU A 112 -1.16 2.54 -15.31
N LEU A 113 -1.78 1.70 -16.12
CA LEU A 113 -1.34 1.42 -17.49
C LEU A 113 -1.79 2.51 -18.46
N GLU A 114 -2.90 3.18 -18.13
CA GLU A 114 -3.46 4.30 -18.87
C GLU A 114 -3.72 5.48 -17.94
N PRO A 115 -3.69 6.73 -18.43
CA PRO A 115 -4.02 7.89 -17.62
C PRO A 115 -5.47 7.81 -17.11
N PHE A 116 -5.68 8.18 -15.86
CA PHE A 116 -7.03 8.35 -15.31
C PHE A 116 -7.66 9.61 -15.89
N PRO A 117 -8.96 9.58 -16.24
CA PRO A 117 -9.70 10.78 -16.57
C PRO A 117 -9.72 11.77 -15.40
N ASP A 118 -9.71 13.06 -15.71
CA ASP A 118 -9.82 14.09 -14.68
C ASP A 118 -11.14 13.94 -13.91
N GLY A 119 -11.05 13.90 -12.58
CA GLY A 119 -12.21 13.74 -11.70
C GLY A 119 -12.71 12.30 -11.50
N ALA A 120 -12.10 11.30 -12.14
CA ALA A 120 -12.45 9.90 -11.90
C ALA A 120 -12.16 9.50 -10.44
N GLN A 121 -13.08 8.74 -9.88
CA GLN A 121 -12.98 8.17 -8.53
C GLN A 121 -12.63 6.70 -8.60
N VAL A 122 -12.03 6.18 -7.53
CA VAL A 122 -11.67 4.76 -7.41
C VAL A 122 -12.44 4.16 -6.24
N ALA A 123 -13.02 2.99 -6.44
CA ALA A 123 -13.61 2.21 -5.36
C ALA A 123 -12.50 1.73 -4.40
N MET A 124 -12.53 2.20 -3.16
CA MET A 124 -11.47 1.95 -2.17
C MET A 124 -11.62 0.61 -1.45
N ASN A 125 -12.78 -0.04 -1.56
CA ASN A 125 -13.07 -1.33 -0.94
C ASN A 125 -14.15 -2.07 -1.72
N ASN A 126 -14.40 -3.34 -1.32
CA ASN A 126 -15.45 -4.18 -1.89
C ASN A 126 -15.33 -4.45 -3.42
N ALA A 127 -14.13 -4.36 -3.98
CA ALA A 127 -13.89 -4.63 -5.40
C ALA A 127 -14.38 -6.03 -5.83
N TYR A 128 -14.33 -7.01 -4.92
CA TYR A 128 -14.85 -8.36 -5.16
C TYR A 128 -16.36 -8.38 -5.48
N TYR A 129 -17.16 -7.56 -4.82
CA TYR A 129 -18.59 -7.48 -5.10
C TYR A 129 -18.86 -6.85 -6.47
N LEU A 130 -18.10 -5.83 -6.84
CA LEU A 130 -18.23 -5.18 -8.13
C LEU A 130 -17.94 -6.14 -9.30
N ILE A 131 -16.87 -6.95 -9.20
CA ILE A 131 -16.58 -7.92 -10.26
C ILE A 131 -17.65 -9.03 -10.33
N SER A 132 -18.19 -9.42 -9.18
CA SER A 132 -19.24 -10.44 -9.14
C SER A 132 -20.54 -9.97 -9.83
N GLU A 133 -20.89 -8.71 -9.66
CA GLU A 133 -22.06 -8.11 -10.34
C GLU A 133 -21.81 -7.92 -11.83
N MET A 134 -20.64 -7.49 -12.24
CA MET A 134 -20.28 -7.40 -13.67
C MET A 134 -20.42 -8.75 -14.37
N LYS A 135 -19.91 -9.83 -13.79
CA LYS A 135 -20.02 -11.19 -14.36
C LYS A 135 -21.47 -11.70 -14.47
N LYS A 136 -22.34 -11.32 -13.53
CA LYS A 136 -23.76 -11.66 -13.62
C LYS A 136 -24.42 -10.97 -14.81
N GLY A 137 -24.11 -9.67 -15.00
CA GLY A 137 -24.64 -8.91 -16.15
C GLY A 137 -24.22 -9.48 -17.51
N GLU A 138 -22.97 -9.96 -17.63
CA GLU A 138 -22.47 -10.59 -18.87
C GLU A 138 -23.20 -11.90 -19.19
N THR A 139 -23.52 -12.71 -18.17
CA THR A 139 -24.25 -13.99 -18.37
C THR A 139 -25.72 -13.82 -18.71
N GLU A 140 -26.34 -12.70 -18.37
CA GLU A 140 -27.75 -12.41 -18.71
C GLU A 140 -27.93 -11.92 -20.17
N HIS A 141 -26.87 -11.45 -20.82
CA HIS A 141 -26.91 -10.98 -22.19
C HIS A 141 -26.61 -12.07 -23.25
N GLU A 142 -26.28 -13.30 -22.84
CA GLU A 142 -26.00 -14.44 -23.78
C GLU A 142 -27.22 -15.38 -24.00
N HIS A 143 -28.41 -14.91 -23.69
CA HIS A 143 -29.64 -15.70 -23.96
C HIS A 143 -30.57 -15.02 -24.94
#